data_7e54d314735ee123e6bbc0a357b601ce
#
_entry.id   7e54d314735ee123e6bbc0a357b601ce
#
_cell.length_a   1.000
_cell.length_b   1.000
_cell.length_c   1.000
_cell.angle_alpha   90.00
_cell.angle_beta   90.00
_cell.angle_gamma   90.00
#
_symmetry.space_group_name_H-M   'P 1'
#
loop_
_entity.id
_entity.type
_entity.pdbx_description
1 polymer ?
#
loop_
_entity_poly.entity_id
_entity_poly.type
_entity_poly.pdbx_seq_one_letter_code
_entity_poly.pdbx_strand_id
1 'polypeptide(L)'
;SAIMSILAPIVILLCYRRKNFLLFTVTSVAALAQLYLMGTRLAFFSIAVAALGVPVVLVLTGKARTSKRYIAVLVLILIACCATYKQSPMYINQNRYNEAMSYKQNDAERMIQRAEGNKTGTSTVTPEERYHALCTIYNFYSPNMCQRFGTARVMSAYGYSDQVTDITATRHRKIVFCEMLLDEQPFTSRLFGMELGRMAFDGEIYDVENDFHGICFLYGWVGLAMMVAFIGYFLYLIVKCLIKDFRKYFTVEAGAFGIGLCLCLVYAYFTAGVLRRPNASIYMSVLLAVVYYLTQMRSEQPDALPDGEEKRA
;
A
#
# COMPACT_ATOMS: atom_id res chain seq x y z
N SER A 1 -9.81 -0.44 -4.78
CA SER A 1 -8.77 -1.40 -5.26
C SER A 1 -8.28 -2.32 -4.15
N ALA A 2 -7.96 -1.82 -2.94
CA ALA A 2 -7.42 -2.63 -1.85
C ALA A 2 -8.24 -3.89 -1.55
N ILE A 3 -9.56 -3.76 -1.37
CA ILE A 3 -10.47 -4.87 -1.04
C ILE A 3 -10.37 -6.01 -2.07
N MET A 4 -10.40 -5.69 -3.35
CA MET A 4 -10.33 -6.69 -4.42
C MET A 4 -8.96 -7.38 -4.46
N SER A 5 -7.89 -6.65 -4.21
CA SER A 5 -6.53 -7.20 -4.11
C SER A 5 -6.39 -8.19 -2.96
N ILE A 6 -6.98 -7.88 -1.82
CA ILE A 6 -6.98 -8.72 -0.61
C ILE A 6 -7.83 -9.98 -0.81
N LEU A 7 -9.00 -9.84 -1.42
CA LEU A 7 -9.94 -10.95 -1.63
C LEU A 7 -9.51 -11.91 -2.73
N ALA A 8 -8.79 -11.46 -3.76
CA ALA A 8 -8.41 -12.29 -4.91
C ALA A 8 -7.73 -13.62 -4.51
N PRO A 9 -6.62 -13.66 -3.75
CA PRO A 9 -5.97 -14.91 -3.36
C PRO A 9 -6.86 -15.78 -2.47
N ILE A 10 -7.70 -15.17 -1.63
CA ILE A 10 -8.63 -15.88 -0.75
C ILE A 10 -9.67 -16.64 -1.59
N VAL A 11 -10.34 -15.95 -2.50
CA VAL A 11 -11.39 -16.53 -3.34
C VAL A 11 -10.80 -17.61 -4.25
N ILE A 12 -9.62 -17.39 -4.83
CA ILE A 12 -8.93 -18.37 -5.66
C ILE A 12 -8.66 -19.67 -4.88
N LEU A 13 -8.10 -19.57 -3.65
CA LEU A 13 -7.83 -20.74 -2.81
C LEU A 13 -9.08 -21.42 -2.28
N LEU A 14 -10.14 -20.67 -1.99
CA LEU A 14 -11.45 -21.25 -1.62
C LEU A 14 -12.07 -22.02 -2.81
N CYS A 15 -11.98 -21.49 -4.04
CA CYS A 15 -12.41 -22.22 -5.23
C CYS A 15 -11.56 -23.48 -5.51
N TYR A 16 -10.26 -23.44 -5.21
CA TYR A 16 -9.40 -24.62 -5.26
C TYR A 16 -9.94 -25.76 -4.37
N ARG A 17 -10.40 -25.44 -3.16
CA ARG A 17 -10.96 -26.44 -2.21
C ARG A 17 -12.19 -27.18 -2.78
N ARG A 18 -12.99 -26.51 -3.59
CA ARG A 18 -14.17 -27.12 -4.25
C ARG A 18 -13.79 -28.20 -5.27
N LYS A 19 -12.49 -28.40 -5.55
CA LYS A 19 -11.95 -29.38 -6.52
C LYS A 19 -12.55 -29.24 -7.94
N ASN A 20 -13.23 -28.14 -8.23
CA ASN A 20 -13.80 -27.85 -9.54
C ASN A 20 -12.80 -27.00 -10.33
N PHE A 21 -12.18 -27.62 -11.34
CA PHE A 21 -11.14 -26.95 -12.14
C PHE A 21 -11.68 -25.79 -12.99
N LEU A 22 -12.88 -25.94 -13.54
CA LEU A 22 -13.51 -24.87 -14.33
C LEU A 22 -13.81 -23.66 -13.45
N LEU A 23 -14.45 -23.88 -12.29
CA LEU A 23 -14.74 -22.80 -11.33
C LEU A 23 -13.46 -22.08 -10.91
N PHE A 24 -12.41 -22.84 -10.58
CA PHE A 24 -11.12 -22.25 -10.21
C PHE A 24 -10.54 -21.40 -11.34
N THR A 25 -10.56 -21.91 -12.57
CA THR A 25 -9.98 -21.21 -13.73
C THR A 25 -10.75 -19.91 -14.02
N VAL A 26 -12.07 -19.97 -14.09
CA VAL A 26 -12.93 -18.79 -14.35
C VAL A 26 -12.73 -17.74 -13.24
N THR A 27 -12.74 -18.16 -11.99
CA THR A 27 -12.55 -17.24 -10.86
C THR A 27 -11.15 -16.63 -10.87
N SER A 28 -10.12 -17.42 -11.15
CA SER A 28 -8.74 -16.90 -11.22
C SER A 28 -8.58 -15.88 -12.34
N VAL A 29 -9.08 -16.19 -13.53
CA VAL A 29 -9.07 -15.26 -14.66
C VAL A 29 -9.84 -13.99 -14.32
N ALA A 30 -11.07 -14.10 -13.81
CA ALA A 30 -11.89 -12.93 -13.49
C ALA A 30 -11.25 -12.04 -12.41
N ALA A 31 -10.77 -12.64 -11.30
CA ALA A 31 -10.15 -11.89 -10.21
C ALA A 31 -8.85 -11.19 -10.65
N LEU A 32 -7.98 -11.89 -11.37
CA LEU A 32 -6.68 -11.32 -11.79
C LEU A 32 -6.85 -10.34 -12.96
N ALA A 33 -7.78 -10.58 -13.88
CA ALA A 33 -8.13 -9.61 -14.93
C ALA A 33 -8.70 -8.31 -14.34
N GLN A 34 -9.55 -8.40 -13.31
CA GLN A 34 -10.06 -7.23 -12.61
C GLN A 34 -8.92 -6.42 -11.97
N LEU A 35 -7.95 -7.06 -11.31
CA LEU A 35 -6.78 -6.38 -10.76
C LEU A 35 -5.92 -5.74 -11.86
N TYR A 36 -5.77 -6.41 -13.00
CA TYR A 36 -5.05 -5.88 -14.17
C TYR A 36 -5.70 -4.61 -14.72
N LEU A 37 -7.03 -4.59 -14.81
CA LEU A 37 -7.79 -3.46 -15.34
C LEU A 37 -7.88 -2.27 -14.37
N MET A 38 -7.60 -2.45 -13.08
CA MET A 38 -7.62 -1.36 -12.09
C MET A 38 -6.57 -0.27 -12.33
N GLY A 39 -5.54 -0.53 -13.10
CA GLY A 39 -4.56 0.48 -13.53
C GLY A 39 -3.70 1.07 -12.39
N THR A 40 -3.63 0.44 -11.22
CA THR A 40 -2.79 0.89 -10.10
C THR A 40 -1.60 -0.04 -9.89
N ARG A 41 -0.45 0.53 -9.46
CA ARG A 41 0.78 -0.26 -9.21
C ARG A 41 0.55 -1.36 -8.16
N LEU A 42 -0.19 -1.07 -7.09
CA LEU A 42 -0.47 -2.03 -6.03
C LEU A 42 -1.41 -3.15 -6.48
N ALA A 43 -2.41 -2.86 -7.31
CA ALA A 43 -3.26 -3.91 -7.88
C ALA A 43 -2.44 -4.84 -8.79
N PHE A 44 -1.56 -4.27 -9.62
CA PHE A 44 -0.67 -5.08 -10.46
C PHE A 44 0.31 -5.93 -9.62
N PHE A 45 0.89 -5.37 -8.58
CA PHE A 45 1.70 -6.11 -7.60
C PHE A 45 0.89 -7.25 -6.96
N SER A 46 -0.38 -7.01 -6.63
CA SER A 46 -1.26 -8.02 -6.03
C SER A 46 -1.56 -9.19 -6.96
N ILE A 47 -1.50 -9.00 -8.30
CA ILE A 47 -1.55 -10.12 -9.27
C ILE A 47 -0.38 -11.06 -9.04
N ALA A 48 0.84 -10.52 -8.94
CA ALA A 48 2.03 -11.33 -8.69
C ALA A 48 1.95 -12.05 -7.33
N VAL A 49 1.51 -11.34 -6.28
CA VAL A 49 1.32 -11.93 -4.93
C VAL A 49 0.28 -13.04 -4.95
N ALA A 50 -0.85 -12.87 -5.63
CA ALA A 50 -1.86 -13.92 -5.74
C ALA A 50 -1.37 -15.09 -6.61
N ALA A 51 -0.80 -14.82 -7.79
CA ALA A 51 -0.36 -15.84 -8.72
C ALA A 51 0.84 -16.66 -8.23
N LEU A 52 1.70 -16.11 -7.38
CA LEU A 52 2.84 -16.82 -6.76
C LEU A 52 2.50 -17.34 -5.35
N GLY A 53 1.78 -16.55 -4.55
CA GLY A 53 1.43 -16.92 -3.18
C GLY A 53 0.51 -18.15 -3.10
N VAL A 54 -0.47 -18.26 -4.02
CA VAL A 54 -1.34 -19.44 -4.08
C VAL A 54 -0.54 -20.73 -4.34
N PRO A 55 0.33 -20.82 -5.36
CA PRO A 55 1.25 -21.96 -5.53
C PRO A 55 2.10 -22.26 -4.30
N VAL A 56 2.66 -21.23 -3.67
CA VAL A 56 3.47 -21.38 -2.44
C VAL A 56 2.65 -22.05 -1.34
N VAL A 57 1.41 -21.60 -1.09
CA VAL A 57 0.52 -22.23 -0.11
C VAL A 57 0.26 -23.69 -0.46
N LEU A 58 0.04 -24.02 -1.74
CA LEU A 58 -0.20 -25.40 -2.17
C LEU A 58 1.04 -26.29 -2.02
N VAL A 59 2.23 -25.73 -2.21
CA VAL A 59 3.51 -26.43 -1.95
C VAL A 59 3.70 -26.68 -0.46
N LEU A 60 3.57 -25.65 0.36
CA LEU A 60 3.78 -25.72 1.81
C LEU A 60 2.77 -26.64 2.51
N THR A 61 1.55 -26.76 1.97
CA THR A 61 0.53 -27.71 2.48
C THR A 61 0.65 -29.12 1.90
N GLY A 62 1.73 -29.44 1.15
CA GLY A 62 1.98 -30.77 0.57
C GLY A 62 1.09 -31.13 -0.62
N LYS A 63 0.31 -30.19 -1.15
CA LYS A 63 -0.66 -30.43 -2.24
C LYS A 63 -0.12 -30.14 -3.65
N ALA A 64 1.16 -29.82 -3.79
CA ALA A 64 1.77 -29.42 -5.05
C ALA A 64 1.60 -30.45 -6.18
N ARG A 65 1.80 -31.75 -5.88
CA ARG A 65 1.69 -32.83 -6.90
C ARG A 65 0.28 -32.95 -7.49
N THR A 66 -0.73 -32.85 -6.65
CA THR A 66 -2.14 -32.96 -7.06
C THR A 66 -2.68 -31.68 -7.70
N SER A 67 -1.94 -30.57 -7.55
CA SER A 67 -2.38 -29.23 -7.94
C SER A 67 -1.70 -28.69 -9.18
N LYS A 68 -0.91 -29.48 -9.90
CA LYS A 68 -0.10 -29.01 -11.05
C LYS A 68 -0.91 -28.21 -12.08
N ARG A 69 -2.12 -28.68 -12.44
CA ARG A 69 -2.99 -27.98 -13.41
C ARG A 69 -3.48 -26.63 -12.91
N TYR A 70 -3.75 -26.49 -11.61
CA TYR A 70 -4.17 -25.24 -10.98
C TYR A 70 -3.01 -24.23 -10.94
N ILE A 71 -1.82 -24.71 -10.59
CA ILE A 71 -0.60 -23.90 -10.60
C ILE A 71 -0.29 -23.42 -12.02
N ALA A 72 -0.40 -24.32 -13.02
CA ALA A 72 -0.17 -23.98 -14.43
C ALA A 72 -1.10 -22.84 -14.90
N VAL A 73 -2.37 -22.86 -14.52
CA VAL A 73 -3.31 -21.75 -14.85
C VAL A 73 -2.81 -20.42 -14.32
N LEU A 74 -2.39 -20.36 -13.04
CA LEU A 74 -1.93 -19.11 -12.43
C LEU A 74 -0.63 -18.61 -13.05
N VAL A 75 0.29 -19.53 -13.37
CA VAL A 75 1.54 -19.19 -14.05
C VAL A 75 1.27 -18.66 -15.47
N LEU A 76 0.35 -19.28 -16.22
CA LEU A 76 -0.04 -18.80 -17.54
C LEU A 76 -0.68 -17.40 -17.49
N ILE A 77 -1.55 -17.14 -16.51
CA ILE A 77 -2.13 -15.80 -16.31
C ILE A 77 -1.03 -14.79 -15.98
N LEU A 78 -0.09 -15.13 -15.11
CA LEU A 78 1.02 -14.24 -14.75
C LEU A 78 1.90 -13.94 -15.97
N ILE A 79 2.23 -14.94 -16.78
CA ILE A 79 2.97 -14.77 -18.03
C ILE A 79 2.22 -13.86 -19.00
N ALA A 80 0.90 -14.06 -19.16
CA ALA A 80 0.07 -13.20 -20.00
C ALA A 80 0.06 -11.73 -19.49
N CYS A 81 -0.07 -11.52 -18.19
CA CYS A 81 0.00 -10.18 -17.58
C CYS A 81 1.37 -9.52 -17.81
N CYS A 82 2.47 -10.29 -17.70
CA CYS A 82 3.81 -9.78 -17.97
C CYS A 82 4.02 -9.49 -19.46
N ALA A 83 3.56 -10.35 -20.36
CA ALA A 83 3.67 -10.14 -21.81
C ALA A 83 2.91 -8.90 -22.28
N THR A 84 1.75 -8.62 -21.65
CA THR A 84 0.92 -7.47 -21.98
C THR A 84 1.18 -6.25 -21.09
N TYR A 85 2.26 -6.24 -20.30
CA TYR A 85 2.59 -5.19 -19.32
C TYR A 85 2.56 -3.79 -19.91
N LYS A 86 3.18 -3.57 -21.09
CA LYS A 86 3.22 -2.27 -21.77
C LYS A 86 1.85 -1.78 -22.23
N GLN A 87 0.88 -2.69 -22.40
CA GLN A 87 -0.50 -2.39 -22.78
C GLN A 87 -1.41 -2.24 -21.56
N SER A 88 -0.90 -2.52 -20.35
CA SER A 88 -1.69 -2.45 -19.14
C SER A 88 -2.12 -1.01 -18.82
N PRO A 89 -3.33 -0.81 -18.29
CA PRO A 89 -3.78 0.49 -17.81
C PRO A 89 -2.81 1.12 -16.80
N MET A 90 -2.14 0.29 -15.99
CA MET A 90 -1.14 0.75 -15.03
C MET A 90 0.07 1.40 -15.71
N TYR A 91 0.62 0.75 -16.76
CA TYR A 91 1.76 1.29 -17.50
C TYR A 91 1.39 2.58 -18.25
N ILE A 92 0.20 2.60 -18.89
CA ILE A 92 -0.30 3.79 -19.60
C ILE A 92 -0.49 4.95 -18.64
N ASN A 93 -1.10 4.72 -17.47
CA ASN A 93 -1.29 5.75 -16.45
C ASN A 93 0.04 6.26 -15.90
N GLN A 94 1.02 5.36 -15.72
CA GLN A 94 2.36 5.73 -15.28
C GLN A 94 3.10 6.59 -16.28
N ASN A 95 3.02 6.25 -17.56
CA ASN A 95 3.66 7.05 -18.61
C ASN A 95 3.04 8.44 -18.70
N ARG A 96 1.70 8.54 -18.68
CA ARG A 96 1.00 9.84 -18.66
C ARG A 96 1.42 10.70 -17.45
N TYR A 97 1.55 10.06 -16.28
CA TYR A 97 2.05 10.75 -15.09
C TYR A 97 3.49 11.24 -15.28
N ASN A 98 4.38 10.39 -15.80
CA ASN A 98 5.78 10.74 -16.03
C ASN A 98 5.92 11.87 -17.05
N GLU A 99 5.14 11.83 -18.15
CA GLU A 99 5.08 12.90 -19.13
C GLU A 99 4.61 14.22 -18.51
N ALA A 100 3.51 14.20 -17.75
CA ALA A 100 3.03 15.40 -17.06
C ALA A 100 4.04 15.97 -16.08
N MET A 101 4.80 15.10 -15.36
CA MET A 101 5.86 15.55 -14.48
C MET A 101 7.06 16.12 -15.23
N SER A 102 7.44 15.54 -16.36
CA SER A 102 8.53 16.09 -17.19
C SER A 102 8.20 17.48 -17.74
N TYR A 103 6.95 17.73 -18.16
CA TYR A 103 6.51 19.06 -18.55
C TYR A 103 6.63 20.08 -17.41
N LYS A 104 6.18 19.71 -16.20
CA LYS A 104 6.30 20.58 -15.02
C LYS A 104 7.75 20.85 -14.64
N GLN A 105 8.61 19.85 -14.73
CA GLN A 105 10.04 20.01 -14.47
C GLN A 105 10.70 20.95 -15.48
N ASN A 106 10.43 20.79 -16.78
CA ASN A 106 10.91 21.67 -17.82
C ASN A 106 10.42 23.13 -17.62
N ASP A 107 9.19 23.31 -17.15
CA ASP A 107 8.66 24.64 -16.80
C ASP A 107 9.39 25.25 -15.61
N ALA A 108 9.67 24.47 -14.57
CA ALA A 108 10.44 24.93 -13.42
C ALA A 108 11.88 25.33 -13.83
N GLU A 109 12.53 24.52 -14.67
CA GLU A 109 13.86 24.84 -15.22
C GLU A 109 13.85 26.14 -16.01
N ARG A 110 12.82 26.39 -16.82
CA ARG A 110 12.64 27.69 -17.51
C ARG A 110 12.42 28.85 -16.54
N MET A 111 11.71 28.63 -15.42
CA MET A 111 11.56 29.64 -14.36
C MET A 111 12.89 29.96 -13.72
N ILE A 112 13.73 28.95 -13.42
CA ILE A 112 15.09 29.14 -12.92
C ILE A 112 15.91 29.94 -13.92
N GLN A 113 15.97 29.52 -15.19
CA GLN A 113 16.72 30.20 -16.25
C GLN A 113 16.29 31.66 -16.44
N ARG A 114 15.00 31.96 -16.32
CA ARG A 114 14.48 33.35 -16.41
C ARG A 114 14.86 34.17 -15.19
N ALA A 115 14.84 33.60 -14.00
CA ALA A 115 15.21 34.27 -12.77
C ALA A 115 16.75 34.50 -12.67
N GLU A 116 17.52 33.60 -13.25
CA GLU A 116 18.98 33.70 -13.36
C GLU A 116 19.44 34.78 -14.38
N GLY A 117 18.48 35.32 -15.13
CA GLY A 117 18.75 36.31 -16.19
C GLY A 117 19.36 35.69 -17.43
N ASN A 118 19.05 36.27 -18.61
CA ASN A 118 19.55 35.86 -19.92
C ASN A 118 21.07 36.21 -20.08
N LYS A 119 21.90 35.72 -19.15
CA LYS A 119 23.34 35.92 -19.19
C LYS A 119 23.94 34.97 -20.22
N THR A 120 24.02 35.44 -21.48
CA THR A 120 24.89 34.89 -22.52
C THR A 120 26.35 35.12 -22.10
N GLY A 121 26.87 34.30 -21.20
CA GLY A 121 28.26 34.37 -20.75
C GLY A 121 28.48 33.55 -19.47
N THR A 122 29.62 32.98 -19.32
CA THR A 122 30.15 32.10 -18.26
C THR A 122 30.03 32.61 -16.80
N SER A 123 28.99 33.32 -16.47
CA SER A 123 28.72 33.83 -15.12
C SER A 123 28.03 32.73 -14.29
N THR A 124 28.73 32.23 -13.29
CA THR A 124 28.21 31.35 -12.22
C THR A 124 27.03 32.02 -11.53
N VAL A 125 25.89 31.28 -11.49
CA VAL A 125 24.70 31.71 -10.75
C VAL A 125 25.04 31.98 -9.31
N THR A 126 24.67 33.15 -8.81
CA THR A 126 24.91 33.48 -7.41
C THR A 126 23.94 32.68 -6.51
N PRO A 127 24.33 32.33 -5.27
CA PRO A 127 23.43 31.65 -4.33
C PRO A 127 22.13 32.42 -4.11
N GLU A 128 22.15 33.73 -4.22
CA GLU A 128 20.99 34.59 -4.03
C GLU A 128 20.00 34.51 -5.21
N GLU A 129 20.50 34.51 -6.45
CA GLU A 129 19.67 34.31 -7.65
C GLU A 129 18.99 32.94 -7.64
N ARG A 130 19.73 31.88 -7.27
CA ARG A 130 19.15 30.54 -7.10
C ARG A 130 18.07 30.51 -6.03
N TYR A 131 18.27 31.17 -4.91
CA TYR A 131 17.27 31.27 -3.85
C TYR A 131 15.99 31.95 -4.34
N HIS A 132 16.09 33.06 -5.05
CA HIS A 132 14.93 33.75 -5.63
C HIS A 132 14.18 32.89 -6.67
N ALA A 133 14.90 32.15 -7.50
CA ALA A 133 14.31 31.22 -8.44
C ALA A 133 13.53 30.10 -7.73
N LEU A 134 14.09 29.51 -6.69
CA LEU A 134 13.43 28.52 -5.86
C LEU A 134 12.17 29.09 -5.17
N CYS A 135 12.24 30.31 -4.63
CA CYS A 135 11.06 30.98 -4.07
C CYS A 135 9.89 31.06 -5.07
N THR A 136 10.20 31.37 -6.33
CA THR A 136 9.19 31.43 -7.40
C THR A 136 8.58 30.08 -7.67
N ILE A 137 9.39 29.02 -7.78
CA ILE A 137 8.93 27.64 -8.00
C ILE A 137 8.02 27.16 -6.87
N TYR A 138 8.45 27.35 -5.61
CA TYR A 138 7.66 26.90 -4.45
C TYR A 138 6.34 27.65 -4.32
N ASN A 139 6.31 28.94 -4.57
CA ASN A 139 5.08 29.73 -4.58
C ASN A 139 4.15 29.30 -5.72
N PHE A 140 4.68 28.86 -6.86
CA PHE A 140 3.87 28.40 -7.99
C PHE A 140 3.32 26.99 -7.77
N TYR A 141 4.15 26.03 -7.31
CA TYR A 141 3.77 24.62 -7.19
C TYR A 141 3.20 24.22 -5.84
N SER A 142 3.40 25.02 -4.79
CA SER A 142 2.90 24.78 -3.42
C SER A 142 2.38 26.06 -2.77
N PRO A 143 1.47 26.80 -3.43
CA PRO A 143 1.03 28.12 -2.95
C PRO A 143 0.42 28.05 -1.54
N ASN A 144 -0.45 27.09 -1.26
CA ASN A 144 -1.11 26.95 0.03
C ASN A 144 -0.11 26.71 1.18
N MET A 145 0.91 25.91 0.95
CA MET A 145 1.96 25.69 1.97
C MET A 145 2.79 26.94 2.19
N CYS A 146 3.19 27.64 1.12
CA CYS A 146 3.96 28.88 1.21
C CYS A 146 3.13 29.99 1.90
N GLN A 147 1.84 30.07 1.62
CA GLN A 147 0.93 31.01 2.30
C GLN A 147 0.80 30.68 3.79
N ARG A 148 0.68 29.38 4.15
CA ARG A 148 0.47 28.96 5.54
C ARG A 148 1.72 29.07 6.42
N PHE A 149 2.88 28.71 5.89
CA PHE A 149 4.12 28.54 6.67
C PHE A 149 5.25 29.50 6.28
N GLY A 150 5.09 30.23 5.19
CA GLY A 150 6.17 31.05 4.60
C GLY A 150 7.09 30.25 3.68
N THR A 151 7.44 30.85 2.53
CA THR A 151 8.20 30.17 1.46
C THR A 151 9.56 29.65 1.93
N ALA A 152 10.29 30.43 2.73
CA ALA A 152 11.61 30.03 3.24
C ALA A 152 11.54 28.75 4.10
N ARG A 153 10.55 28.63 4.95
CA ARG A 153 10.35 27.46 5.82
C ARG A 153 9.95 26.23 5.00
N VAL A 154 9.06 26.42 4.01
CA VAL A 154 8.66 25.33 3.10
C VAL A 154 9.88 24.84 2.31
N MET A 155 10.68 25.73 1.72
CA MET A 155 11.91 25.38 1.02
C MET A 155 12.87 24.58 1.90
N SER A 156 13.06 25.00 3.15
CA SER A 156 13.90 24.29 4.12
C SER A 156 13.36 22.88 4.43
N ALA A 157 12.04 22.72 4.57
CA ALA A 157 11.40 21.41 4.83
C ALA A 157 11.58 20.41 3.67
N TYR A 158 11.71 20.92 2.43
CA TYR A 158 12.02 20.10 1.25
C TYR A 158 13.54 20.03 0.95
N GLY A 159 14.40 20.51 1.85
CA GLY A 159 15.86 20.51 1.63
C GLY A 159 16.29 21.32 0.42
N TYR A 160 15.56 22.38 0.07
CA TYR A 160 15.81 23.24 -1.10
C TYR A 160 15.84 22.47 -2.43
N SER A 161 15.02 21.40 -2.54
CA SER A 161 14.90 20.63 -3.78
C SER A 161 14.39 21.50 -4.92
N ASP A 162 15.00 21.39 -6.10
CA ASP A 162 14.55 21.99 -7.36
C ASP A 162 13.69 20.99 -8.20
N GLN A 163 13.52 19.79 -7.69
CA GLN A 163 12.72 18.76 -8.34
C GLN A 163 11.23 18.99 -8.10
N VAL A 164 10.51 19.32 -9.16
CA VAL A 164 9.05 19.53 -9.09
C VAL A 164 8.30 18.29 -8.62
N THR A 165 8.82 17.10 -8.93
CA THR A 165 8.28 15.84 -8.44
C THR A 165 8.24 15.76 -6.93
N ASP A 166 9.24 16.28 -6.22
CA ASP A 166 9.30 16.28 -4.76
C ASP A 166 8.26 17.25 -4.19
N ILE A 167 8.19 18.47 -4.76
CA ILE A 167 7.31 19.53 -4.30
C ILE A 167 5.83 19.19 -4.56
N THR A 168 5.52 18.55 -5.72
CA THR A 168 4.15 18.24 -6.13
C THR A 168 3.68 16.84 -5.76
N ALA A 169 4.57 15.97 -5.25
CA ALA A 169 4.21 14.62 -4.82
C ALA A 169 3.16 14.68 -3.71
N THR A 170 1.90 14.41 -4.06
CA THR A 170 0.73 14.61 -3.18
C THR A 170 0.92 13.97 -1.80
N ARG A 171 1.48 12.76 -1.73
CA ARG A 171 1.69 12.06 -0.46
C ARG A 171 2.79 12.71 0.38
N HIS A 172 3.92 13.02 -0.24
CA HIS A 172 5.03 13.68 0.44
C HIS A 172 4.64 15.06 0.92
N ARG A 173 3.95 15.85 0.08
CA ARG A 173 3.42 17.16 0.43
C ARG A 173 2.53 17.12 1.69
N LYS A 174 1.63 16.12 1.77
CA LYS A 174 0.76 15.94 2.94
C LYS A 174 1.54 15.60 4.21
N ILE A 175 2.58 14.77 4.10
CA ILE A 175 3.45 14.44 5.23
C ILE A 175 4.18 15.68 5.71
N VAL A 176 4.85 16.41 4.81
CA VAL A 176 5.60 17.63 5.13
C VAL A 176 4.68 18.68 5.76
N PHE A 177 3.47 18.87 5.22
CA PHE A 177 2.49 19.78 5.81
C PHE A 177 2.16 19.41 7.27
N CYS A 178 1.86 18.13 7.52
CA CYS A 178 1.53 17.65 8.86
C CYS A 178 2.71 17.74 9.83
N GLU A 179 3.93 17.49 9.38
CA GLU A 179 5.15 17.65 10.17
C GLU A 179 5.37 19.11 10.56
N MET A 180 5.29 20.04 9.60
CA MET A 180 5.40 21.47 9.86
C MET A 180 4.30 21.98 10.81
N LEU A 181 3.06 21.45 10.64
CA LEU A 181 1.97 21.77 11.53
C LEU A 181 2.21 21.25 12.96
N LEU A 182 2.76 20.04 13.09
CA LEU A 182 3.07 19.41 14.36
C LEU A 182 4.21 20.14 15.09
N ASP A 183 5.16 20.74 14.36
CA ASP A 183 6.23 21.56 14.93
C ASP A 183 5.71 22.86 15.57
N GLU A 184 4.55 23.35 15.13
CA GLU A 184 3.87 24.50 15.74
C GLU A 184 3.02 24.14 16.98
N GLN A 185 2.82 22.84 17.22
CA GLN A 185 2.01 22.37 18.33
C GLN A 185 2.84 22.04 19.56
N PRO A 186 2.25 22.02 20.77
CA PRO A 186 2.91 21.58 21.98
C PRO A 186 3.28 20.09 21.86
N PHE A 187 4.28 19.67 22.64
CA PHE A 187 4.77 18.27 22.65
C PHE A 187 3.66 17.25 22.92
N THR A 188 2.60 17.60 23.65
CA THR A 188 1.43 16.76 23.88
C THR A 188 0.75 16.33 22.56
N SER A 189 0.78 17.16 21.52
CA SER A 189 0.25 16.79 20.19
C SER A 189 1.08 15.72 19.50
N ARG A 190 2.37 15.62 19.79
CA ARG A 190 3.19 14.49 19.31
C ARG A 190 2.85 13.17 20.01
N LEU A 191 2.46 13.23 21.29
CA LEU A 191 2.08 12.04 22.07
C LEU A 191 0.66 11.56 21.74
N PHE A 192 -0.30 12.47 21.62
CA PHE A 192 -1.73 12.14 21.52
C PHE A 192 -2.37 12.51 20.18
N GLY A 193 -1.58 13.10 19.27
CA GLY A 193 -2.03 13.49 17.94
C GLY A 193 -2.66 14.89 17.88
N MET A 194 -3.17 15.21 16.70
CA MET A 194 -3.85 16.46 16.42
C MET A 194 -5.19 16.21 15.71
N GLU A 195 -6.10 17.16 15.88
CA GLU A 195 -7.42 17.09 15.29
C GLU A 195 -7.38 17.19 13.76
N LEU A 196 -8.20 16.37 13.06
CA LEU A 196 -8.26 16.35 11.60
C LEU A 196 -8.58 17.75 11.00
N GLY A 197 -9.40 18.54 11.68
CA GLY A 197 -9.74 19.90 11.25
C GLY A 197 -8.52 20.82 11.11
N ARG A 198 -7.47 20.59 11.90
CA ARG A 198 -6.21 21.35 11.79
C ARG A 198 -5.40 21.00 10.55
N MET A 199 -5.59 19.81 9.99
CA MET A 199 -4.94 19.37 8.75
C MET A 199 -5.62 19.95 7.49
N ALA A 200 -6.61 20.82 7.64
CA ALA A 200 -7.26 21.50 6.52
C ALA A 200 -6.75 22.94 6.41
N PHE A 201 -6.47 23.38 5.19
CA PHE A 201 -6.09 24.75 4.90
C PHE A 201 -6.53 25.12 3.48
N ASP A 202 -7.17 26.26 3.32
CA ASP A 202 -7.67 26.83 2.06
C ASP A 202 -8.45 25.80 1.20
N GLY A 203 -9.40 25.09 1.84
CA GLY A 203 -10.24 24.07 1.18
C GLY A 203 -9.55 22.75 0.85
N GLU A 204 -8.24 22.62 1.07
CA GLU A 204 -7.48 21.38 0.91
C GLU A 204 -7.34 20.64 2.24
N ILE A 205 -7.55 19.32 2.21
CA ILE A 205 -7.36 18.45 3.39
C ILE A 205 -6.06 17.67 3.19
N TYR A 206 -5.11 17.90 4.10
CA TYR A 206 -3.79 17.26 4.12
C TYR A 206 -3.79 15.93 4.88
N ASP A 207 -4.89 15.17 4.81
CA ASP A 207 -4.94 13.81 5.38
C ASP A 207 -3.96 12.90 4.67
N VAL A 208 -3.02 12.33 5.43
CA VAL A 208 -1.88 11.57 4.90
C VAL A 208 -2.32 10.23 4.34
N GLU A 209 -1.90 9.93 3.12
CA GLU A 209 -2.21 8.66 2.42
C GLU A 209 -1.24 7.52 2.78
N ASN A 210 -0.97 7.35 4.06
CA ASN A 210 -0.24 6.24 4.66
C ASN A 210 -0.84 6.04 6.04
N ASP A 211 -1.36 4.84 6.33
CA ASP A 211 -2.10 4.63 7.57
C ASP A 211 -1.22 4.81 8.81
N PHE A 212 0.03 4.39 8.78
CA PHE A 212 0.93 4.51 9.93
C PHE A 212 1.25 5.98 10.24
N HIS A 213 1.62 6.77 9.23
CA HIS A 213 1.83 8.20 9.40
C HIS A 213 0.54 8.92 9.80
N GLY A 214 -0.57 8.58 9.13
CA GLY A 214 -1.84 9.19 9.44
C GLY A 214 -2.33 8.89 10.86
N ILE A 215 -2.09 7.69 11.39
CA ILE A 215 -2.37 7.34 12.78
C ILE A 215 -1.44 8.11 13.71
N CYS A 216 -0.15 8.23 13.36
CA CYS A 216 0.81 9.01 14.13
C CYS A 216 0.39 10.49 14.25
N PHE A 217 -0.08 11.10 13.16
CA PHE A 217 -0.55 12.50 13.20
C PHE A 217 -1.89 12.67 13.93
N LEU A 218 -2.83 11.72 13.74
CA LEU A 218 -4.18 11.85 14.34
C LEU A 218 -4.26 11.40 15.80
N TYR A 219 -3.52 10.37 16.19
CA TYR A 219 -3.59 9.75 17.51
C TYR A 219 -2.25 9.76 18.25
N GLY A 220 -1.21 10.35 17.65
CA GLY A 220 0.12 10.49 18.21
C GLY A 220 0.91 9.17 18.31
N TRP A 221 2.05 9.27 18.94
CA TRP A 221 2.91 8.11 19.18
C TRP A 221 2.23 7.05 20.06
N VAL A 222 1.40 7.49 21.03
CA VAL A 222 0.66 6.57 21.92
C VAL A 222 -0.33 5.75 21.11
N GLY A 223 -1.14 6.39 20.25
CA GLY A 223 -2.10 5.68 19.40
C GLY A 223 -1.43 4.74 18.40
N LEU A 224 -0.32 5.17 17.79
CA LEU A 224 0.46 4.32 16.90
C LEU A 224 1.03 3.10 17.65
N ALA A 225 1.62 3.31 18.84
CA ALA A 225 2.18 2.23 19.65
C ALA A 225 1.11 1.21 20.08
N MET A 226 -0.07 1.68 20.49
CA MET A 226 -1.20 0.80 20.86
C MET A 226 -1.66 -0.04 19.68
N MET A 227 -1.79 0.56 18.49
CA MET A 227 -2.20 -0.16 17.28
C MET A 227 -1.16 -1.20 16.86
N VAL A 228 0.13 -0.82 16.85
CA VAL A 228 1.23 -1.75 16.51
C VAL A 228 1.30 -2.88 17.53
N ALA A 229 1.15 -2.59 18.83
CA ALA A 229 1.11 -3.60 19.87
C ALA A 229 -0.07 -4.57 19.70
N PHE A 230 -1.26 -4.05 19.39
CA PHE A 230 -2.46 -4.87 19.14
C PHE A 230 -2.25 -5.82 17.96
N ILE A 231 -1.87 -5.30 16.80
CA ILE A 231 -1.63 -6.14 15.60
C ILE A 231 -0.46 -7.12 15.88
N GLY A 232 0.62 -6.61 16.46
CA GLY A 232 1.81 -7.40 16.79
C GLY A 232 1.53 -8.56 17.75
N TYR A 233 0.65 -8.35 18.73
CA TYR A 233 0.24 -9.41 19.67
C TYR A 233 -0.43 -10.58 18.93
N PHE A 234 -1.40 -10.30 18.05
CA PHE A 234 -2.06 -11.37 17.29
C PHE A 234 -1.11 -12.05 16.30
N LEU A 235 -0.26 -11.29 15.62
CA LEU A 235 0.77 -11.86 14.75
C LEU A 235 1.74 -12.74 15.52
N TYR A 236 2.16 -12.32 16.72
CA TYR A 236 2.99 -13.13 17.61
C TYR A 236 2.32 -14.47 17.96
N LEU A 237 1.03 -14.47 18.32
CA LEU A 237 0.29 -15.69 18.64
C LEU A 237 0.20 -16.62 17.42
N ILE A 238 -0.09 -16.08 16.23
CA ILE A 238 -0.14 -16.84 14.98
C ILE A 238 1.22 -17.49 14.68
N VAL A 239 2.30 -16.70 14.73
CA VAL A 239 3.66 -17.18 14.46
C VAL A 239 4.10 -18.22 15.49
N LYS A 240 3.81 -18.01 16.77
CA LYS A 240 4.11 -18.97 17.85
C LYS A 240 3.49 -20.34 17.56
N CYS A 241 2.23 -20.39 17.10
CA CYS A 241 1.58 -21.65 16.73
C CYS A 241 2.18 -22.29 15.49
N LEU A 242 2.50 -21.50 14.47
CA LEU A 242 3.15 -22.01 13.25
C LEU A 242 4.54 -22.58 13.55
N ILE A 243 5.31 -21.97 14.47
CA ILE A 243 6.63 -22.48 14.89
C ILE A 243 6.47 -23.80 15.65
N LYS A 244 5.41 -23.93 16.48
CA LYS A 244 5.19 -25.13 17.29
C LYS A 244 4.90 -26.37 16.42
N ASP A 245 4.03 -26.25 15.43
CA ASP A 245 3.72 -27.31 14.46
C ASP A 245 3.20 -26.72 13.16
N PHE A 246 4.11 -26.43 12.24
CA PHE A 246 3.79 -25.80 10.97
C PHE A 246 2.80 -26.66 10.16
N ARG A 247 2.99 -27.96 10.10
CA ARG A 247 2.16 -28.84 9.26
C ARG A 247 0.72 -28.97 9.78
N LYS A 248 0.54 -28.87 11.09
CA LYS A 248 -0.78 -28.91 11.73
C LYS A 248 -1.56 -27.63 11.51
N TYR A 249 -0.92 -26.47 11.66
CA TYR A 249 -1.59 -25.18 11.71
C TYR A 249 -1.59 -24.43 10.37
N PHE A 250 -0.65 -24.71 9.47
CA PHE A 250 -0.60 -24.09 8.15
C PHE A 250 -1.46 -24.89 7.17
N THR A 251 -2.74 -24.58 7.14
CA THR A 251 -3.71 -25.16 6.19
C THR A 251 -3.86 -24.28 4.94
N VAL A 252 -4.53 -24.78 3.91
CA VAL A 252 -4.82 -23.99 2.69
C VAL A 252 -5.61 -22.73 3.04
N GLU A 253 -6.56 -22.84 3.99
CA GLU A 253 -7.35 -21.70 4.47
C GLU A 253 -6.49 -20.71 5.23
N ALA A 254 -5.69 -21.18 6.19
CA ALA A 254 -4.78 -20.33 6.93
C ALA A 254 -3.81 -19.58 5.98
N GLY A 255 -3.31 -20.27 4.96
CA GLY A 255 -2.48 -19.66 3.91
C GLY A 255 -3.24 -18.62 3.07
N ALA A 256 -4.50 -18.90 2.69
CA ALA A 256 -5.34 -17.99 1.93
C ALA A 256 -5.58 -16.66 2.66
N PHE A 257 -6.08 -16.77 3.90
CA PHE A 257 -6.34 -15.60 4.75
C PHE A 257 -5.04 -14.92 5.20
N GLY A 258 -3.95 -15.69 5.37
CA GLY A 258 -2.62 -15.17 5.64
C GLY A 258 -2.08 -14.28 4.52
N ILE A 259 -2.22 -14.68 3.24
CA ILE A 259 -1.87 -13.83 2.09
C ILE A 259 -2.71 -12.55 2.11
N GLY A 260 -4.03 -12.67 2.35
CA GLY A 260 -4.91 -11.52 2.46
C GLY A 260 -4.49 -10.55 3.56
N LEU A 261 -4.10 -11.07 4.72
CA LEU A 261 -3.61 -10.29 5.86
C LEU A 261 -2.29 -9.57 5.51
N CYS A 262 -1.34 -10.25 4.87
CA CYS A 262 -0.11 -9.62 4.39
C CYS A 262 -0.39 -8.49 3.39
N LEU A 263 -1.31 -8.70 2.45
CA LEU A 263 -1.73 -7.66 1.52
C LEU A 263 -2.39 -6.48 2.24
N CYS A 264 -3.21 -6.72 3.27
CA CYS A 264 -3.75 -5.64 4.10
C CYS A 264 -2.65 -4.75 4.69
N LEU A 265 -1.60 -5.34 5.27
CA LEU A 265 -0.48 -4.61 5.86
C LEU A 265 0.32 -3.83 4.80
N VAL A 266 0.54 -4.44 3.64
CA VAL A 266 1.17 -3.75 2.49
C VAL A 266 0.34 -2.55 2.05
N TYR A 267 -0.97 -2.73 1.90
CA TYR A 267 -1.87 -1.64 1.54
C TYR A 267 -1.92 -0.54 2.61
N ALA A 268 -1.90 -0.87 3.90
CA ALA A 268 -1.84 0.11 5.00
C ALA A 268 -0.58 0.98 4.93
N TYR A 269 0.54 0.41 4.49
CA TYR A 269 1.79 1.15 4.32
C TYR A 269 1.80 2.04 3.07
N PHE A 270 1.34 1.52 1.93
CA PHE A 270 1.42 2.24 0.64
C PHE A 270 0.21 3.10 0.31
N THR A 271 -0.93 2.90 0.96
CA THR A 271 -2.17 3.67 0.71
C THR A 271 -2.84 4.03 2.01
N ALA A 272 -3.75 5.01 1.96
CA ALA A 272 -4.58 5.33 3.11
C ALA A 272 -5.81 4.43 3.19
N GLY A 273 -6.23 4.17 4.41
CA GLY A 273 -7.59 3.76 4.68
C GLY A 273 -7.83 2.27 4.87
N VAL A 274 -6.79 1.47 5.12
CA VAL A 274 -6.97 0.07 5.53
C VAL A 274 -7.16 -0.04 7.05
N LEU A 275 -6.41 0.76 7.82
CA LEU A 275 -6.47 0.74 9.29
C LEU A 275 -7.37 1.86 9.85
N ARG A 276 -7.40 3.01 9.21
CA ARG A 276 -8.11 4.20 9.71
C ARG A 276 -9.55 4.33 9.25
N ARG A 277 -9.91 3.76 8.10
CA ARG A 277 -11.26 3.89 7.54
C ARG A 277 -12.12 2.67 7.92
N PRO A 278 -13.29 2.87 8.56
CA PRO A 278 -14.12 1.76 9.07
C PRO A 278 -14.49 0.73 8.01
N ASN A 279 -14.76 1.17 6.77
CA ASN A 279 -15.12 0.30 5.66
C ASN A 279 -14.02 -0.67 5.23
N ALA A 280 -12.76 -0.37 5.52
CA ALA A 280 -11.63 -1.21 5.17
C ALA A 280 -10.98 -1.87 6.40
N SER A 281 -10.99 -1.23 7.58
CA SER A 281 -10.49 -1.83 8.82
C SER A 281 -11.27 -3.05 9.26
N ILE A 282 -12.56 -3.16 8.90
CA ILE A 282 -13.37 -4.37 9.09
C ILE A 282 -12.70 -5.57 8.40
N TYR A 283 -12.21 -5.43 7.15
CA TYR A 283 -11.54 -6.54 6.46
C TYR A 283 -10.27 -6.97 7.17
N MET A 284 -9.47 -6.03 7.66
CA MET A 284 -8.28 -6.31 8.45
C MET A 284 -8.64 -7.08 9.73
N SER A 285 -9.66 -6.62 10.46
CA SER A 285 -10.12 -7.24 11.70
C SER A 285 -10.64 -8.66 11.46
N VAL A 286 -11.44 -8.85 10.41
CA VAL A 286 -11.95 -10.18 10.03
C VAL A 286 -10.81 -11.12 9.63
N LEU A 287 -9.86 -10.66 8.81
CA LEU A 287 -8.72 -11.48 8.39
C LEU A 287 -7.86 -11.88 9.58
N LEU A 288 -7.58 -10.93 10.48
CA LEU A 288 -6.81 -11.19 11.68
C LEU A 288 -7.52 -12.21 12.59
N ALA A 289 -8.83 -12.03 12.80
CA ALA A 289 -9.63 -12.95 13.61
C ALA A 289 -9.70 -14.36 12.98
N VAL A 290 -9.90 -14.46 11.66
CA VAL A 290 -9.96 -15.75 10.97
C VAL A 290 -8.60 -16.47 11.03
N VAL A 291 -7.49 -15.77 10.75
CA VAL A 291 -6.15 -16.40 10.83
C VAL A 291 -5.84 -16.81 12.27
N TYR A 292 -6.16 -15.97 13.26
CA TYR A 292 -6.05 -16.30 14.65
C TYR A 292 -6.87 -17.55 15.00
N TYR A 293 -8.16 -17.58 14.64
CA TYR A 293 -9.04 -18.73 14.88
C TYR A 293 -8.49 -20.01 14.26
N LEU A 294 -8.08 -19.97 12.99
CA LEU A 294 -7.56 -21.15 12.28
C LEU A 294 -6.24 -21.67 12.88
N THR A 295 -5.47 -20.82 13.54
CA THR A 295 -4.18 -21.20 14.13
C THR A 295 -4.29 -21.54 15.62
N GLN A 296 -5.19 -20.91 16.38
CA GLN A 296 -5.30 -21.08 17.85
C GLN A 296 -6.40 -22.05 18.24
N MET A 297 -7.64 -21.82 17.81
CA MET A 297 -8.80 -22.59 18.26
C MET A 297 -8.76 -24.04 17.76
N ARG A 298 -8.18 -24.28 16.59
CA ARG A 298 -7.98 -25.65 16.09
C ARG A 298 -6.96 -26.43 16.92
N SER A 299 -6.15 -25.75 17.77
CA SER A 299 -5.23 -26.41 18.70
C SER A 299 -5.92 -26.98 19.94
N GLU A 300 -7.07 -26.42 20.29
CA GLU A 300 -7.83 -26.79 21.50
C GLU A 300 -8.87 -27.89 21.27
N GLN A 301 -9.19 -28.19 20.01
CA GLN A 301 -10.04 -29.35 19.69
C GLN A 301 -9.17 -30.59 19.49
N PRO A 302 -9.12 -31.52 20.48
CA PRO A 302 -8.47 -32.80 20.28
C PRO A 302 -9.29 -33.59 19.25
N ASP A 303 -8.65 -33.91 18.12
CA ASP A 303 -9.05 -34.94 17.16
C ASP A 303 -10.56 -35.09 16.89
N ALA A 304 -11.24 -34.04 16.50
CA ALA A 304 -12.52 -34.17 15.82
C ALA A 304 -12.24 -34.72 14.42
N LEU A 305 -12.31 -36.04 14.33
CA LEU A 305 -12.41 -36.94 13.16
C LEU A 305 -11.70 -36.51 11.87
N PRO A 306 -10.78 -37.34 11.34
CA PRO A 306 -10.31 -37.21 9.98
C PRO A 306 -11.53 -37.19 9.04
N ASP A 307 -11.46 -36.29 8.04
CA ASP A 307 -12.46 -36.12 6.99
C ASP A 307 -13.05 -37.48 6.61
N GLY A 308 -14.36 -37.65 6.83
CA GLY A 308 -15.02 -38.89 6.64
C GLY A 308 -14.67 -39.55 5.31
N GLU A 309 -14.13 -40.73 5.37
CA GLU A 309 -14.38 -41.75 4.36
C GLU A 309 -15.86 -41.95 4.30
N GLU A 310 -16.55 -41.26 3.40
CA GLU A 310 -17.84 -41.74 2.87
C GLU A 310 -17.58 -43.15 2.34
N LYS A 311 -17.82 -44.14 3.19
CA LYS A 311 -17.97 -45.50 2.77
C LYS A 311 -19.13 -45.50 1.76
N ARG A 312 -18.75 -45.67 0.48
CA ARG A 312 -19.70 -46.08 -0.56
C ARG A 312 -20.39 -47.37 -0.08
N ALA A 313 -21.65 -47.27 0.22
CA ALA A 313 -22.59 -48.35 0.21
C ALA A 313 -23.38 -48.27 -1.09
#